data_16e58f363e204b154e20f85b656b00b2
#
_entry.id   16e58f363e204b154e20f85b656b00b2
#
_cell.length_a   1.000
_cell.length_b   1.000
_cell.length_c   1.000
_cell.angle_alpha   90.00
_cell.angle_beta   90.00
_cell.angle_gamma   90.00
#
_symmetry.space_group_name_H-M   'P 1'
#
loop_
_entity.id
_entity.type
_entity.pdbx_description
1 polymer ?
#
loop_
_entity_poly.entity_id
_entity_poly.type
_entity_poly.pdbx_seq_one_letter_code
_entity_poly.pdbx_strand_id
1 'polypeptide(L)'
;YFGYDHLGNRFDGTFEEFFTATDADGVRTFPVAPNRPIYSAAYIQDKFTFRDIIFRLGVRVDRYDANTQVLKDNYSLYEIMGAGEFHERFGGERPGSVGDDFKVYLNDAGTSVLAYRDGDLWYRDNGTPVNGPNEIEGIREGLVFPKYKDPRVEENQNFIKSRDFDPSA
;
A
#
# COMPACT_ATOMS: atom_id res chain seq x y z
N TYR A 1 14.01 0.92 -16.48
CA TYR A 1 14.68 -0.34 -16.16
C TYR A 1 15.11 -0.34 -14.71
N PHE A 2 14.90 -1.45 -13.98
CA PHE A 2 15.33 -1.59 -12.58
C PHE A 2 16.84 -1.37 -12.46
N GLY A 3 17.26 -0.48 -11.55
CA GLY A 3 18.66 -0.18 -11.29
C GLY A 3 19.34 0.73 -12.32
N TYR A 4 18.59 1.45 -13.14
CA TYR A 4 19.10 2.43 -14.08
C TYR A 4 18.25 3.71 -14.05
N ASP A 5 18.91 4.86 -14.23
CA ASP A 5 18.24 6.14 -14.41
C ASP A 5 17.69 6.32 -15.84
N HIS A 6 17.04 7.45 -16.10
CA HIS A 6 16.48 7.81 -17.41
C HIS A 6 17.54 8.01 -18.51
N LEU A 7 18.80 8.23 -18.15
CA LEU A 7 19.95 8.37 -19.06
C LEU A 7 20.68 7.05 -19.29
N GLY A 8 20.27 5.95 -18.62
CA GLY A 8 20.92 4.66 -18.71
C GLY A 8 22.13 4.48 -17.80
N ASN A 9 22.40 5.40 -16.87
CA ASN A 9 23.44 5.24 -15.87
C ASN A 9 22.95 4.30 -14.77
N ARG A 10 23.87 3.56 -14.18
CA ARG A 10 23.55 2.64 -13.09
C ARG A 10 23.11 3.41 -11.85
N PHE A 11 21.95 3.04 -11.35
CA PHE A 11 21.38 3.58 -10.12
C PHE A 11 21.31 2.49 -9.05
N ASP A 12 21.91 2.72 -7.91
CA ASP A 12 22.02 1.77 -6.79
C ASP A 12 21.34 2.36 -5.52
N GLY A 13 20.18 2.96 -5.70
CA GLY A 13 19.43 3.61 -4.64
C GLY A 13 18.37 2.73 -3.97
N THR A 14 17.56 3.39 -3.17
CA THR A 14 16.44 2.78 -2.41
C THR A 14 15.10 3.00 -3.12
N PHE A 15 14.07 2.27 -2.66
CA PHE A 15 12.70 2.47 -3.14
C PHE A 15 12.17 3.88 -2.83
N GLU A 16 12.60 4.47 -1.71
CA GLU A 16 12.13 5.81 -1.29
C GLU A 16 12.60 6.89 -2.25
N GLU A 17 13.76 6.71 -2.89
CA GLU A 17 14.29 7.67 -3.85
C GLU A 17 13.41 7.78 -5.11
N PHE A 18 12.60 6.78 -5.43
CA PHE A 18 11.58 6.91 -6.48
C PHE A 18 10.64 8.11 -6.24
N PHE A 19 10.32 8.40 -4.98
CA PHE A 19 9.41 9.49 -4.62
C PHE A 19 10.10 10.80 -4.27
N THR A 20 11.39 10.79 -4.02
CA THR A 20 12.12 11.95 -3.47
C THR A 20 13.24 12.46 -4.35
N ALA A 21 13.80 11.62 -5.25
CA ALA A 21 14.94 12.03 -6.08
C ALA A 21 14.56 13.10 -7.10
N THR A 22 15.40 14.13 -7.16
CA THR A 22 15.31 15.24 -8.12
C THR A 22 16.62 15.40 -8.86
N ASP A 23 16.59 15.99 -10.06
CA ASP A 23 17.78 16.47 -10.76
C ASP A 23 18.29 17.80 -10.20
N ALA A 24 19.30 18.38 -10.87
CA ALA A 24 19.89 19.66 -10.48
C ALA A 24 18.91 20.84 -10.58
N ASP A 25 17.89 20.73 -11.40
CA ASP A 25 16.85 21.74 -11.61
C ASP A 25 15.65 21.56 -10.67
N GLY A 26 15.70 20.55 -9.78
CA GLY A 26 14.65 20.24 -8.83
C GLY A 26 13.49 19.42 -9.42
N VAL A 27 13.62 18.92 -10.65
CA VAL A 27 12.63 18.10 -11.33
C VAL A 27 12.76 16.64 -10.89
N ARG A 28 11.66 15.98 -10.58
CA ARG A 28 11.66 14.58 -10.16
C ARG A 28 12.07 13.64 -11.27
N THR A 29 12.99 12.73 -10.95
CA THR A 29 13.59 11.78 -11.92
C THR A 29 13.01 10.37 -11.83
N PHE A 30 12.27 10.03 -10.76
CA PHE A 30 11.63 8.75 -10.55
C PHE A 30 12.53 7.52 -10.81
N PRO A 31 13.74 7.45 -10.22
CA PRO A 31 14.64 6.34 -10.46
C PRO A 31 14.08 5.04 -9.85
N VAL A 32 14.16 3.95 -10.58
CA VAL A 32 13.67 2.64 -10.10
C VAL A 32 14.83 1.85 -9.49
N ALA A 33 14.73 1.56 -8.19
CA ALA A 33 15.74 0.81 -7.46
C ALA A 33 15.98 -0.60 -8.05
N PRO A 34 17.20 -1.16 -7.95
CA PRO A 34 17.48 -2.51 -8.40
C PRO A 34 16.72 -3.54 -7.54
N ASN A 35 16.19 -4.58 -8.19
CA ASN A 35 15.61 -5.72 -7.48
C ASN A 35 16.72 -6.60 -6.92
N ARG A 36 16.70 -6.88 -5.61
CA ARG A 36 17.71 -7.67 -4.87
C ARG A 36 17.07 -8.82 -4.12
N PRO A 37 16.61 -9.86 -4.80
CA PRO A 37 16.02 -11.00 -4.13
C PRO A 37 17.02 -11.71 -3.23
N ILE A 38 16.53 -12.24 -2.10
CA ILE A 38 17.32 -13.00 -1.13
C ILE A 38 16.85 -14.45 -1.17
N TYR A 39 17.79 -15.35 -1.40
CA TYR A 39 17.56 -16.78 -1.32
C TYR A 39 18.41 -17.38 -0.22
N SER A 40 17.80 -18.17 0.66
CA SER A 40 18.46 -18.89 1.73
C SER A 40 17.98 -20.33 1.75
N ALA A 41 18.89 -21.27 1.87
CA ALA A 41 18.55 -22.67 1.98
C ALA A 41 19.38 -23.34 3.10
N ALA A 42 18.75 -24.24 3.84
CA ALA A 42 19.40 -25.10 4.79
C ALA A 42 18.94 -26.54 4.55
N TYR A 43 19.86 -27.48 4.72
CA TYR A 43 19.52 -28.90 4.62
C TYR A 43 20.27 -29.71 5.68
N ILE A 44 19.64 -30.79 6.12
CA ILE A 44 20.24 -31.84 6.92
C ILE A 44 19.93 -33.17 6.28
N GLN A 45 20.91 -34.01 6.17
CA GLN A 45 20.78 -35.35 5.60
C GLN A 45 21.55 -36.34 6.47
N ASP A 46 20.93 -37.49 6.73
CA ASP A 46 21.59 -38.64 7.39
C ASP A 46 21.54 -39.86 6.48
N LYS A 47 22.60 -40.66 6.57
CA LYS A 47 22.74 -41.94 5.87
C LYS A 47 23.10 -43.01 6.87
N PHE A 48 22.23 -43.99 7.06
CA PHE A 48 22.49 -45.13 7.88
C PHE A 48 22.21 -46.44 7.14
N THR A 49 22.94 -47.47 7.57
CA THR A 49 22.81 -48.81 6.98
C THR A 49 22.27 -49.73 8.06
N PHE A 50 21.20 -50.41 7.72
CA PHE A 50 20.64 -51.46 8.57
C PHE A 50 20.58 -52.76 7.79
N ARG A 51 21.40 -53.75 8.17
CA ARG A 51 21.65 -54.98 7.43
C ARG A 51 22.08 -54.63 5.98
N ASP A 52 21.36 -55.13 4.96
CA ASP A 52 21.68 -54.90 3.57
C ASP A 52 20.93 -53.69 2.96
N ILE A 53 20.23 -52.93 3.80
CA ILE A 53 19.44 -51.79 3.36
C ILE A 53 20.13 -50.49 3.75
N ILE A 54 20.29 -49.58 2.80
CA ILE A 54 20.84 -48.25 3.01
C ILE A 54 19.70 -47.25 3.01
N PHE A 55 19.50 -46.53 4.12
CA PHE A 55 18.58 -45.45 4.25
C PHE A 55 19.31 -44.10 4.08
N ARG A 56 18.65 -43.20 3.31
CA ARG A 56 19.04 -41.80 3.21
C ARG A 56 17.83 -40.96 3.50
N LEU A 57 17.85 -40.26 4.62
CA LEU A 57 16.79 -39.37 5.04
C LEU A 57 17.34 -37.93 5.09
N GLY A 58 16.56 -36.99 4.59
CA GLY A 58 16.97 -35.61 4.62
C GLY A 58 15.78 -34.67 4.61
N VAL A 59 16.00 -33.48 5.17
CA VAL A 59 15.07 -32.37 5.12
C VAL A 59 15.81 -31.16 4.58
N ARG A 60 15.18 -30.47 3.65
CA ARG A 60 15.65 -29.20 3.11
C ARG A 60 14.57 -28.13 3.33
N VAL A 61 15.00 -26.98 3.82
CA VAL A 61 14.16 -25.80 3.94
C VAL A 61 14.73 -24.70 3.06
N ASP A 62 13.92 -24.19 2.17
CA ASP A 62 14.24 -23.10 1.26
C ASP A 62 13.42 -21.89 1.63
N ARG A 63 14.04 -20.70 1.70
CA ARG A 63 13.41 -19.42 1.87
C ARG A 63 13.77 -18.54 0.67
N TYR A 64 12.77 -18.08 -0.03
CA TYR A 64 12.88 -17.06 -1.05
C TYR A 64 12.16 -15.79 -0.59
N ASP A 65 12.87 -14.66 -0.65
CA ASP A 65 12.35 -13.35 -0.37
C ASP A 65 12.62 -12.48 -1.59
N ALA A 66 11.56 -12.05 -2.25
CA ALA A 66 11.69 -11.20 -3.45
C ALA A 66 12.33 -9.85 -3.14
N ASN A 67 12.37 -9.46 -1.85
CA ASN A 67 12.91 -8.19 -1.36
C ASN A 67 12.36 -6.99 -2.16
N THR A 68 11.09 -7.09 -2.51
CA THR A 68 10.34 -6.05 -3.21
C THR A 68 9.31 -5.44 -2.27
N GLN A 69 9.08 -4.16 -2.44
CA GLN A 69 8.00 -3.49 -1.72
C GLN A 69 6.67 -3.73 -2.43
N VAL A 70 5.65 -3.99 -1.65
CA VAL A 70 4.27 -4.10 -2.10
C VAL A 70 3.44 -3.01 -1.43
N LEU A 71 2.34 -2.65 -2.04
CA LEU A 71 1.41 -1.72 -1.41
C LEU A 71 0.96 -2.26 -0.06
N LYS A 72 1.10 -1.46 0.99
CA LYS A 72 0.58 -1.77 2.33
C LYS A 72 -0.96 -1.81 2.33
N ASP A 73 -1.55 -0.99 1.48
CA ASP A 73 -2.99 -0.88 1.28
C ASP A 73 -3.30 -1.01 -0.22
N ASN A 74 -4.19 -1.94 -0.60
CA ASN A 74 -4.56 -2.19 -1.99
C ASN A 74 -5.25 -0.99 -2.66
N TYR A 75 -5.80 -0.07 -1.86
CA TYR A 75 -6.59 1.08 -2.32
C TYR A 75 -5.83 2.40 -2.24
N SER A 76 -4.62 2.42 -1.66
CA SER A 76 -3.88 3.67 -1.51
C SER A 76 -2.38 3.49 -1.45
N LEU A 77 -1.64 4.38 -2.14
CA LEU A 77 -0.19 4.51 -2.03
C LEU A 77 0.25 5.13 -0.69
N TYR A 78 -0.63 5.94 -0.09
CA TYR A 78 -0.34 6.68 1.12
C TYR A 78 -1.19 6.18 2.29
N GLU A 79 -0.69 6.38 3.50
CA GLU A 79 -1.38 5.93 4.71
C GLU A 79 -2.69 6.70 4.91
N ILE A 80 -3.80 5.97 4.95
CA ILE A 80 -5.12 6.50 5.26
C ILE A 80 -5.29 6.51 6.78
N MET A 81 -5.86 7.59 7.29
CA MET A 81 -6.11 7.78 8.73
C MET A 81 -7.08 6.72 9.26
N GLY A 82 -6.79 6.20 10.45
CA GLY A 82 -7.69 5.30 11.17
C GLY A 82 -8.86 6.05 11.79
N ALA A 83 -10.01 5.36 11.93
CA ALA A 83 -11.22 5.96 12.48
C ALA A 83 -11.04 6.44 13.94
N GLY A 84 -10.26 5.71 14.76
CA GLY A 84 -9.93 6.16 16.12
C GLY A 84 -9.23 7.50 16.12
N GLU A 85 -8.12 7.62 15.39
CA GLU A 85 -7.36 8.88 15.25
C GLU A 85 -8.21 10.01 14.65
N PHE A 86 -9.04 9.67 13.63
CA PHE A 86 -9.90 10.65 12.99
C PHE A 86 -10.91 11.28 13.96
N HIS A 87 -11.66 10.44 14.70
CA HIS A 87 -12.69 10.92 15.60
C HIS A 87 -12.11 11.62 16.84
N GLU A 88 -10.92 11.19 17.30
CA GLU A 88 -10.20 11.92 18.36
C GLU A 88 -9.78 13.33 17.91
N ARG A 89 -9.32 13.45 16.67
CA ARG A 89 -8.73 14.70 16.15
C ARG A 89 -9.77 15.68 15.59
N PHE A 90 -10.81 15.17 14.92
CA PHE A 90 -11.80 15.99 14.22
C PHE A 90 -13.18 15.94 14.86
N GLY A 91 -13.38 15.10 15.86
CA GLY A 91 -14.67 14.90 16.50
C GLY A 91 -15.66 14.07 15.70
N GLY A 92 -16.93 14.15 16.06
CA GLY A 92 -18.00 13.33 15.49
C GLY A 92 -18.19 12.00 16.22
N GLU A 93 -19.36 11.43 16.10
CA GLU A 93 -19.68 10.13 16.69
C GLU A 93 -19.22 8.99 15.80
N ARG A 94 -18.42 8.08 16.37
CA ARG A 94 -17.97 6.87 15.67
C ARG A 94 -18.96 5.75 15.94
N PRO A 95 -19.47 5.06 14.89
CA PRO A 95 -20.35 3.90 15.08
C PRO A 95 -19.63 2.79 15.87
N GLY A 96 -20.37 2.13 16.78
CA GLY A 96 -19.79 1.11 17.65
C GLY A 96 -19.28 -0.15 16.91
N SER A 97 -19.69 -0.35 15.66
CA SER A 97 -19.21 -1.41 14.77
C SER A 97 -17.90 -1.07 14.05
N VAL A 98 -17.42 0.17 14.14
CA VAL A 98 -16.23 0.67 13.47
C VAL A 98 -15.04 0.63 14.43
N GLY A 99 -14.02 -0.19 14.10
CA GLY A 99 -12.78 -0.29 14.86
C GLY A 99 -11.86 0.92 14.68
N ASP A 100 -10.89 1.06 15.58
CA ASP A 100 -9.94 2.19 15.57
C ASP A 100 -9.09 2.24 14.29
N ASP A 101 -8.74 1.08 13.74
CA ASP A 101 -7.87 0.95 12.58
C ASP A 101 -8.61 1.05 11.23
N PHE A 102 -9.94 1.13 11.25
CA PHE A 102 -10.74 1.25 10.03
C PHE A 102 -10.38 2.52 9.28
N LYS A 103 -10.14 2.43 7.99
CA LYS A 103 -9.74 3.54 7.14
C LYS A 103 -10.92 4.46 6.86
N VAL A 104 -10.70 5.76 6.99
CA VAL A 104 -11.75 6.78 6.85
C VAL A 104 -11.78 7.36 5.46
N TYR A 105 -12.98 7.44 4.88
CA TYR A 105 -13.24 8.07 3.60
C TYR A 105 -14.27 9.18 3.77
N LEU A 106 -13.94 10.34 3.21
CA LEU A 106 -14.78 11.54 3.29
C LEU A 106 -15.60 11.74 2.01
N ASN A 107 -16.62 12.58 2.12
CA ASN A 107 -17.35 13.09 0.98
C ASN A 107 -16.46 13.99 0.10
N ASP A 108 -16.92 14.35 -1.09
CA ASP A 108 -16.15 15.17 -2.05
C ASP A 108 -15.76 16.55 -1.51
N ALA A 109 -16.58 17.10 -0.63
CA ALA A 109 -16.30 18.37 0.04
C ALA A 109 -15.32 18.24 1.22
N GLY A 110 -14.96 17.02 1.64
CA GLY A 110 -14.10 16.76 2.79
C GLY A 110 -14.71 17.12 4.16
N THR A 111 -16.03 17.28 4.24
CA THR A 111 -16.73 17.81 5.40
C THR A 111 -17.37 16.76 6.30
N SER A 112 -17.65 15.57 5.76
CA SER A 112 -18.29 14.49 6.50
C SER A 112 -17.72 13.13 6.13
N VAL A 113 -17.76 12.18 7.06
CA VAL A 113 -17.40 10.80 6.79
C VAL A 113 -18.45 10.17 5.87
N LEU A 114 -17.99 9.55 4.81
CA LEU A 114 -18.82 8.87 3.83
C LEU A 114 -18.81 7.35 4.05
N ALA A 115 -17.64 6.81 4.40
CA ALA A 115 -17.45 5.38 4.57
C ALA A 115 -16.26 5.04 5.46
N TYR A 116 -16.25 3.79 5.92
CA TYR A 116 -15.10 3.18 6.55
C TYR A 116 -14.72 1.89 5.83
N ARG A 117 -13.47 1.46 5.97
CA ARG A 117 -12.96 0.22 5.38
C ARG A 117 -12.02 -0.51 6.34
N ASP A 118 -12.23 -1.82 6.44
CA ASP A 118 -11.33 -2.75 7.13
C ASP A 118 -10.87 -3.83 6.15
N GLY A 119 -9.59 -3.82 5.78
CA GLY A 119 -9.10 -4.66 4.70
C GLY A 119 -9.88 -4.42 3.39
N ASP A 120 -10.60 -5.44 2.93
CA ASP A 120 -11.47 -5.38 1.75
C ASP A 120 -12.96 -5.17 2.10
N LEU A 121 -13.29 -5.09 3.40
CA LEU A 121 -14.65 -4.90 3.86
C LEU A 121 -14.98 -3.40 3.97
N TRP A 122 -16.13 -3.03 3.42
CA TRP A 122 -16.60 -1.66 3.40
C TRP A 122 -17.82 -1.46 4.31
N TYR A 123 -17.91 -0.28 4.88
CA TYR A 123 -18.97 0.11 5.80
C TYR A 123 -19.46 1.51 5.45
N ARG A 124 -20.74 1.73 5.59
CA ARG A 124 -21.34 3.07 5.47
C ARG A 124 -20.90 3.96 6.64
N ASP A 125 -21.20 5.23 6.55
CA ASP A 125 -21.00 6.24 7.62
C ASP A 125 -21.60 5.82 8.97
N ASN A 126 -22.73 5.11 8.96
CA ASN A 126 -23.40 4.56 10.15
C ASN A 126 -22.83 3.22 10.64
N GLY A 127 -21.76 2.71 10.04
CA GLY A 127 -21.12 1.44 10.40
C GLY A 127 -21.81 0.18 9.86
N THR A 128 -22.78 0.29 8.94
CA THR A 128 -23.42 -0.84 8.29
C THR A 128 -22.48 -1.43 7.22
N PRO A 129 -22.17 -2.75 7.25
CA PRO A 129 -21.33 -3.37 6.24
C PRO A 129 -22.00 -3.41 4.87
N VAL A 130 -21.22 -3.34 3.80
CA VAL A 130 -21.64 -3.45 2.40
C VAL A 130 -20.66 -4.34 1.62
N ASN A 131 -21.09 -4.86 0.47
CA ASN A 131 -20.26 -5.76 -0.33
C ASN A 131 -19.13 -5.04 -1.12
N GLY A 132 -19.18 -3.72 -1.22
CA GLY A 132 -18.14 -2.95 -1.89
C GLY A 132 -18.44 -1.45 -1.93
N PRO A 133 -17.47 -0.63 -2.40
CA PRO A 133 -17.60 0.81 -2.41
C PRO A 133 -18.75 1.33 -3.31
N ASN A 134 -19.10 0.58 -4.35
CA ASN A 134 -20.17 0.96 -5.28
C ASN A 134 -21.58 0.99 -4.65
N GLU A 135 -21.74 0.33 -3.49
CA GLU A 135 -22.99 0.36 -2.72
C GLU A 135 -23.12 1.60 -1.82
N ILE A 136 -22.09 2.42 -1.75
CA ILE A 136 -22.06 3.63 -0.94
C ILE A 136 -22.43 4.82 -1.82
N GLU A 137 -23.49 5.50 -1.46
CA GLU A 137 -23.90 6.72 -2.15
C GLU A 137 -22.80 7.78 -2.04
N GLY A 138 -22.39 8.37 -3.18
CA GLY A 138 -21.27 9.31 -3.26
C GLY A 138 -19.92 8.70 -3.69
N ILE A 139 -19.73 7.38 -3.61
CA ILE A 139 -18.55 6.67 -4.19
C ILE A 139 -18.89 6.09 -5.57
N ARG A 140 -19.93 6.55 -6.19
CA ARG A 140 -20.32 6.11 -7.53
C ARG A 140 -19.15 6.35 -8.49
N GLU A 141 -18.96 5.40 -9.42
CA GLU A 141 -17.88 5.41 -10.42
C GLU A 141 -16.50 4.95 -9.91
N GLY A 142 -16.43 4.37 -8.70
CA GLY A 142 -15.19 3.85 -8.15
C GLY A 142 -14.19 4.91 -7.67
N LEU A 143 -14.63 6.16 -7.60
CA LEU A 143 -13.86 7.23 -6.98
C LEU A 143 -13.93 7.11 -5.46
N VAL A 144 -12.79 7.04 -4.83
CA VAL A 144 -12.62 6.87 -3.39
C VAL A 144 -11.88 8.10 -2.87
N PHE A 145 -12.41 8.72 -1.81
CA PHE A 145 -11.83 9.93 -1.21
C PHE A 145 -11.28 9.63 0.18
N PRO A 146 -10.07 9.02 0.28
CA PRO A 146 -9.49 8.66 1.56
C PRO A 146 -9.08 9.92 2.34
N LYS A 147 -9.25 9.88 3.66
CA LYS A 147 -8.64 10.85 4.56
C LYS A 147 -7.20 10.43 4.83
N TYR A 148 -6.25 11.14 4.27
CA TYR A 148 -4.83 10.82 4.49
C TYR A 148 -4.34 11.29 5.85
N LYS A 149 -3.38 10.55 6.39
CA LYS A 149 -2.71 10.87 7.64
C LYS A 149 -1.75 12.06 7.47
N ASP A 150 -1.07 12.13 6.33
CA ASP A 150 -0.19 13.25 5.97
C ASP A 150 -0.96 14.32 5.20
N PRO A 151 -1.15 15.53 5.76
CA PRO A 151 -1.90 16.59 5.09
C PRO A 151 -1.29 17.05 3.76
N ARG A 152 0.03 16.87 3.56
CA ARG A 152 0.69 17.21 2.28
C ARG A 152 0.19 16.36 1.12
N VAL A 153 -0.28 15.15 1.41
CA VAL A 153 -0.86 14.26 0.39
C VAL A 153 -2.23 14.77 -0.05
N GLU A 154 -3.01 15.35 0.86
CA GLU A 154 -4.31 15.96 0.54
C GLU A 154 -4.18 17.16 -0.39
N GLU A 155 -3.20 18.02 -0.17
CA GLU A 155 -2.91 19.14 -1.06
C GLU A 155 -2.59 18.67 -2.49
N ASN A 156 -1.79 17.61 -2.63
CA ASN A 156 -1.48 17.02 -3.92
C ASN A 156 -2.68 16.36 -4.60
N GLN A 157 -3.63 15.81 -3.84
CA GLN A 157 -4.87 15.25 -4.41
C GLN A 157 -5.81 16.32 -4.98
N ASN A 158 -5.85 17.49 -4.37
CA ASN A 158 -6.60 18.61 -4.95
C ASN A 158 -6.03 19.02 -6.31
N PHE A 159 -4.74 18.84 -6.53
CA PHE A 159 -4.10 19.04 -7.83
C PHE A 159 -4.52 17.97 -8.85
N ILE A 160 -4.60 16.70 -8.47
CA ILE A 160 -5.05 15.60 -9.33
C ILE A 160 -6.55 15.70 -9.67
N LYS A 161 -7.35 16.27 -8.76
CA LYS A 161 -8.79 16.52 -8.95
C LYS A 161 -9.09 17.81 -9.72
N SER A 162 -8.09 18.66 -9.98
CA SER A 162 -8.32 19.86 -10.75
C SER A 162 -8.74 19.46 -12.17
N ARG A 163 -9.81 20.09 -12.68
CA ARG A 163 -10.31 19.87 -14.06
C ARG A 163 -9.28 20.21 -15.13
N ASP A 164 -8.20 20.86 -14.75
CA ASP A 164 -7.11 21.27 -15.62
C ASP A 164 -6.09 20.15 -15.86
N PHE A 165 -6.21 19.02 -15.15
CA PHE A 165 -5.44 17.82 -15.44
C PHE A 165 -6.18 16.97 -16.49
N ASP A 166 -5.76 17.09 -17.73
CA ASP A 166 -6.17 16.21 -18.83
C ASP A 166 -5.12 15.10 -18.98
N PRO A 167 -5.40 13.84 -18.56
CA PRO A 167 -4.46 12.74 -18.70
C PRO A 167 -4.24 12.32 -20.16
N SER A 168 -4.98 12.91 -21.12
CA SER A 168 -4.85 12.64 -22.56
C SER A 168 -4.12 13.76 -23.33
N ALA A 169 -3.69 14.82 -22.62
CA ALA A 169 -2.94 15.92 -23.20
C ALA A 169 -1.45 15.63 -23.32
#